data_989abfb29fd6c6f1b6b9fb97aaf11826
#
_entry.id   989abfb29fd6c6f1b6b9fb97aaf11826
#
_cell.length_a   1.000
_cell.length_b   1.000
_cell.length_c   1.000
_cell.angle_alpha   90.00
_cell.angle_beta   90.00
_cell.angle_gamma   90.00
#
_symmetry.space_group_name_H-M   'P 1'
#
loop_
_entity.id
_entity.type
_entity.pdbx_description
1 polymer ?
#
loop_
_entity_poly.entity_id
_entity_poly.type
_entity_poly.pdbx_seq_one_letter_code
_entity_poly.pdbx_strand_id
1 'polypeptide(L)'
;MAQTVTEVLTAATDSVTLINAVNGGSYNVAGMTQAEINDMVQRNVDHLEIILAYAPVDSDDNTPDVAGDSSDKSSYTGAITTGKAYIAAN
;
A
#
# COMPACT_ATOMS: atom_id res chain seq x y z
N MET A 1 13.43 -1.21 -16.62
CA MET A 1 13.12 -2.64 -16.39
C MET A 1 11.79 -2.73 -15.65
N ALA A 2 10.85 -3.55 -16.13
CA ALA A 2 9.56 -3.71 -15.46
C ALA A 2 9.76 -4.46 -14.13
N GLN A 3 9.01 -4.08 -13.11
CA GLN A 3 9.01 -4.82 -11.84
C GLN A 3 8.24 -6.13 -12.03
N THR A 4 8.67 -7.17 -11.34
CA THR A 4 7.91 -8.42 -11.30
C THR A 4 6.64 -8.24 -10.48
N VAL A 5 5.64 -9.08 -10.71
CA VAL A 5 4.43 -9.08 -9.89
C VAL A 5 4.79 -9.30 -8.41
N THR A 6 5.75 -10.19 -8.13
CA THR A 6 6.24 -10.43 -6.77
C THR A 6 6.81 -9.16 -6.14
N GLU A 7 7.61 -8.39 -6.87
CA GLU A 7 8.17 -7.12 -6.38
C GLU A 7 7.07 -6.09 -6.08
N VAL A 8 6.07 -6.00 -6.95
CA VAL A 8 4.93 -5.09 -6.78
C VAL A 8 4.13 -5.48 -5.54
N LEU A 9 3.85 -6.76 -5.34
CA LEU A 9 3.12 -7.25 -4.16
C LEU A 9 3.91 -7.06 -2.87
N THR A 10 5.25 -7.18 -2.92
CA THR A 10 6.11 -6.89 -1.78
C THR A 10 6.01 -5.41 -1.39
N ALA A 11 6.06 -4.51 -2.37
CA ALA A 11 5.90 -3.07 -2.13
C ALA A 11 4.50 -2.75 -1.56
N ALA A 12 3.47 -3.45 -2.03
CA ALA A 12 2.12 -3.31 -1.48
C ALA A 12 2.06 -3.73 -0.01
N THR A 13 2.70 -4.83 0.34
CA THR A 13 2.79 -5.31 1.73
C THR A 13 3.51 -4.30 2.62
N ASP A 14 4.56 -3.66 2.13
CA ASP A 14 5.26 -2.61 2.87
C ASP A 14 4.35 -1.42 3.14
N SER A 15 3.51 -1.02 2.18
CA SER A 15 2.54 0.05 2.37
C SER A 15 1.47 -0.33 3.40
N VAL A 16 0.99 -1.57 3.39
CA VAL A 16 0.06 -2.09 4.41
C VAL A 16 0.67 -1.98 5.80
N THR A 17 1.91 -2.45 5.94
CA THR A 17 2.64 -2.42 7.20
C THR A 17 2.78 -0.99 7.74
N LEU A 18 3.15 -0.04 6.87
CA LEU A 18 3.32 1.35 7.26
C LEU A 18 2.00 1.96 7.74
N ILE A 19 0.93 1.80 6.97
CA ILE A 19 -0.40 2.35 7.31
C ILE A 19 -0.87 1.80 8.66
N ASN A 20 -0.76 0.49 8.86
CA ASN A 20 -1.18 -0.14 10.10
C ASN A 20 -0.32 0.29 11.30
N ALA A 21 0.99 0.46 11.09
CA ALA A 21 1.89 0.92 12.14
C ALA A 21 1.60 2.36 12.55
N VAL A 22 1.32 3.25 11.60
CA VAL A 22 0.93 4.64 11.89
C VAL A 22 -0.38 4.66 12.67
N ASN A 23 -1.38 3.93 12.19
CA ASN A 23 -2.70 3.87 12.84
C ASN A 23 -2.61 3.28 14.25
N GLY A 24 -1.76 2.28 14.45
CA GLY A 24 -1.56 1.64 15.75
C GLY A 24 -0.61 2.37 16.70
N GLY A 25 0.05 3.42 16.23
CA GLY A 25 0.98 4.20 17.05
C GLY A 25 2.36 3.60 17.21
N SER A 26 2.70 2.57 16.43
CA SER A 26 4.01 1.90 16.51
C SER A 26 5.03 2.45 15.52
N TYR A 27 4.60 3.27 14.57
CA TYR A 27 5.51 3.88 13.60
C TYR A 27 6.21 5.08 14.24
N ASN A 28 7.53 5.21 14.00
CA ASN A 28 8.29 6.33 14.53
C ASN A 28 8.00 7.58 13.70
N VAL A 29 7.22 8.50 14.27
CA VAL A 29 6.84 9.76 13.63
C VAL A 29 7.54 10.96 14.29
N ALA A 30 8.58 10.74 15.07
CA ALA A 30 9.32 11.81 15.75
C ALA A 30 9.83 12.82 14.72
N GLY A 31 9.61 14.11 14.98
CA GLY A 31 10.00 15.18 14.09
C GLY A 31 9.04 15.46 12.94
N MET A 32 7.96 14.69 12.79
CA MET A 32 6.96 14.91 11.75
C MET A 32 5.77 15.71 12.28
N THR A 33 5.24 16.62 11.48
CA THR A 33 3.96 17.26 11.77
C THR A 33 2.82 16.30 11.41
N GLN A 34 1.63 16.56 11.96
CA GLN A 34 0.46 15.75 11.62
C GLN A 34 0.15 15.83 10.11
N ALA A 35 0.35 17.01 9.50
CA ALA A 35 0.18 17.15 8.06
C ALA A 35 1.14 16.26 7.27
N GLU A 36 2.38 16.16 7.71
CA GLU A 36 3.37 15.28 7.07
C GLU A 36 3.03 13.80 7.25
N ILE A 37 2.55 13.42 8.42
CA ILE A 37 2.10 12.04 8.69
C ILE A 37 0.91 11.70 7.80
N ASN A 38 -0.09 12.57 7.72
CA ASN A 38 -1.27 12.37 6.87
C ASN A 38 -0.89 12.24 5.39
N ASP A 39 0.06 13.07 4.92
CA ASP A 39 0.55 13.01 3.54
C ASP A 39 1.25 11.67 3.25
N MET A 40 2.06 11.20 4.19
CA MET A 40 2.74 9.90 4.06
C MET A 40 1.73 8.76 4.00
N VAL A 41 0.71 8.78 4.85
CA VAL A 41 -0.36 7.78 4.85
C VAL A 41 -1.13 7.85 3.52
N GLN A 42 -1.46 9.05 3.05
CA GLN A 42 -2.17 9.23 1.79
C GLN A 42 -1.40 8.66 0.60
N ARG A 43 -0.09 8.89 0.55
CA ARG A 43 0.76 8.35 -0.52
C ARG A 43 0.75 6.83 -0.55
N ASN A 44 0.74 6.20 0.62
CA ASN A 44 0.70 4.74 0.71
C ASN A 44 -0.69 4.20 0.37
N VAL A 45 -1.76 4.90 0.73
CA VAL A 45 -3.12 4.57 0.29
C VAL A 45 -3.21 4.65 -1.24
N ASP A 46 -2.72 5.74 -1.84
CA ASP A 46 -2.72 5.93 -3.30
C ASP A 46 -1.93 4.82 -3.99
N HIS A 47 -0.79 4.44 -3.42
CA HIS A 47 0.05 3.35 -3.95
C HIS A 47 -0.72 2.03 -4.00
N LEU A 48 -1.45 1.69 -2.92
CA LEU A 48 -2.25 0.48 -2.87
C LEU A 48 -3.41 0.53 -3.87
N GLU A 49 -4.07 1.67 -4.01
CA GLU A 49 -5.16 1.83 -4.96
C GLU A 49 -4.67 1.65 -6.40
N ILE A 50 -3.51 2.21 -6.73
CA ILE A 50 -2.89 2.07 -8.05
C ILE A 50 -2.52 0.60 -8.31
N ILE A 51 -1.92 -0.07 -7.34
CA ILE A 51 -1.53 -1.48 -7.47
C ILE A 51 -2.76 -2.36 -7.75
N LEU A 52 -3.86 -2.13 -7.03
CA LEU A 52 -5.07 -2.92 -7.20
C LEU A 52 -5.75 -2.68 -8.55
N ALA A 53 -5.63 -1.47 -9.10
CA ALA A 53 -6.24 -1.10 -10.38
C ALA A 53 -5.34 -1.42 -11.58
N TYR A 54 -4.04 -1.43 -11.38
CA TYR A 54 -3.07 -1.60 -12.46
C TYR A 54 -2.82 -3.08 -12.73
N ALA A 55 -2.74 -3.42 -14.01
CA ALA A 55 -2.51 -4.80 -14.46
C ALA A 55 -1.18 -4.90 -15.20
N PRO A 56 -0.04 -4.86 -14.49
CA PRO A 56 1.25 -4.97 -15.14
C PRO A 56 1.44 -6.39 -15.69
N VAL A 57 1.95 -6.47 -16.91
CA VAL A 57 2.39 -7.74 -17.48
C VAL A 57 3.85 -7.89 -17.16
N ASP A 58 4.21 -8.96 -16.46
CA ASP A 58 5.61 -9.24 -16.16
C ASP A 58 6.06 -10.48 -16.91
N SER A 59 6.93 -10.27 -17.89
CA SER A 59 7.48 -11.35 -18.68
C SER A 59 8.59 -12.12 -17.97
N ASP A 60 9.13 -11.57 -16.89
CA ASP A 60 10.28 -12.17 -16.21
C ASP A 60 9.88 -13.33 -15.31
N ASP A 61 8.80 -13.18 -14.56
CA ASP A 61 8.33 -14.25 -13.66
C ASP A 61 7.11 -14.99 -14.21
N ASN A 62 6.62 -14.56 -15.35
CA ASN A 62 5.53 -15.24 -16.08
C ASN A 62 4.27 -15.44 -15.23
N THR A 63 4.00 -14.51 -14.31
CA THR A 63 2.78 -14.54 -13.49
C THR A 63 1.70 -13.66 -14.12
N PRO A 64 0.42 -13.85 -13.75
CA PRO A 64 -0.64 -12.92 -14.15
C PRO A 64 -0.36 -11.51 -13.62
N ASP A 65 -1.00 -10.51 -14.21
CA ASP A 65 -0.95 -9.15 -13.70
C ASP A 65 -1.54 -9.08 -12.28
N VAL A 66 -1.21 -8.01 -11.54
CA VAL A 66 -1.63 -7.88 -10.14
C VAL A 66 -3.14 -7.90 -10.00
N ALA A 67 -3.88 -7.23 -10.91
CA ALA A 67 -5.34 -7.20 -10.85
C ALA A 67 -5.95 -8.58 -11.12
N GLY A 68 -5.32 -9.38 -11.97
CA GLY A 68 -5.77 -10.73 -12.29
C GLY A 68 -5.19 -11.82 -11.40
N ASP A 69 -4.27 -11.46 -10.51
CA ASP A 69 -3.64 -12.42 -9.61
C ASP A 69 -4.68 -12.96 -8.62
N SER A 70 -4.65 -14.27 -8.37
CA SER A 70 -5.63 -14.93 -7.52
C SER A 70 -5.30 -14.84 -6.03
N SER A 71 -4.18 -14.25 -5.65
CA SER A 71 -3.81 -14.11 -4.25
C SER A 71 -4.80 -13.20 -3.49
N ASP A 72 -4.90 -13.41 -2.18
CA ASP A 72 -5.79 -12.65 -1.32
C ASP A 72 -5.27 -11.21 -1.17
N LYS A 73 -6.10 -10.25 -1.58
CA LYS A 73 -5.79 -8.83 -1.50
C LYS A 73 -6.58 -8.11 -0.41
N SER A 74 -7.23 -8.84 0.49
CA SER A 74 -8.05 -8.24 1.55
C SER A 74 -7.23 -7.37 2.50
N SER A 75 -5.96 -7.69 2.73
CA SER A 75 -5.06 -6.86 3.54
C SER A 75 -4.82 -5.50 2.89
N TYR A 76 -4.74 -5.43 1.57
CA TYR A 76 -4.53 -4.19 0.84
C TYR A 76 -5.77 -3.29 0.90
N THR A 77 -6.96 -3.85 0.65
CA THR A 77 -8.20 -3.08 0.74
C THR A 77 -8.49 -2.66 2.18
N GLY A 78 -8.18 -3.51 3.16
CA GLY A 78 -8.30 -3.18 4.58
C GLY A 78 -7.40 -2.03 4.98
N ALA A 79 -6.15 -2.03 4.52
CA ALA A 79 -5.21 -0.95 4.80
C ALA A 79 -5.64 0.38 4.16
N ILE A 80 -6.20 0.35 2.95
CA ILE A 80 -6.75 1.54 2.30
C ILE A 80 -7.85 2.15 3.18
N THR A 81 -8.78 1.33 3.67
CA THR A 81 -9.85 1.77 4.57
C THR A 81 -9.28 2.37 5.86
N THR A 82 -8.31 1.69 6.46
CA THR A 82 -7.64 2.14 7.68
C THR A 82 -6.93 3.47 7.47
N GLY A 83 -6.19 3.61 6.37
CA GLY A 83 -5.46 4.84 6.06
C GLY A 83 -6.39 6.03 5.84
N LYS A 84 -7.46 5.83 5.08
CA LYS A 84 -8.46 6.90 4.84
C LYS A 84 -9.14 7.33 6.15
N ALA A 85 -9.47 6.37 7.01
CA ALA A 85 -10.07 6.66 8.31
C ALA A 85 -9.11 7.42 9.23
N TYR A 86 -7.83 7.03 9.22
CA TYR A 86 -6.80 7.73 9.99
C TYR A 86 -6.69 9.19 9.58
N ILE A 87 -6.61 9.46 8.28
CA ILE A 87 -6.51 10.83 7.74
C ILE A 87 -7.75 11.64 8.10
N ALA A 88 -8.93 11.05 7.97
CA ALA A 88 -10.19 11.72 8.30
C ALA A 88 -10.30 12.09 9.78
N ALA A 89 -9.67 11.31 10.67
CA ALA A 89 -9.71 11.54 12.13
C ALA A 89 -8.61 12.49 12.60
N ASN A 90 -7.65 12.79 11.78
CA ASN A 90 -6.48 13.58 12.13
C ASN A 90 -6.24 14.73 11.15
#